data_b3dfc08f60170292292e1f301cbfcdea
#
_entry.id   b3dfc08f60170292292e1f301cbfcdea
#
_cell.length_a   1.000
_cell.length_b   1.000
_cell.length_c   1.000
_cell.angle_alpha   90.00
_cell.angle_beta   90.00
_cell.angle_gamma   90.00
#
_symmetry.space_group_name_H-M   'P 1'
#
loop_
_entity.id
_entity.type
_entity.pdbx_description
1 polymer ?
#
loop_
_entity_poly.entity_id
_entity_poly.type
_entity_poly.pdbx_seq_one_letter_code
_entity_poly.pdbx_strand_id
1 'polypeptide(L)'
;MWNPYFLFDISFQLSVCASAGILLFYEPLRHAFARLGKIPPRICEGCALSTAAQVLVLPIILYNFHSFPLYFIPANLIVVPLLEWVIIGGLLAALSSFLLMPLAGGILQFADYFLWAALRLNGFISSLPEASFEAGSLSLAEGILYYIGVAVFCFKRKWERKGKYLLAGVIFTGAILLLAEWAVRRETVLLAPDLGADTGTVLMSGDAKIVYYKSSGIPSAASGRELDSILGYHGIFDIDVLLLNLEEVKKPVPFEMDTRIKEIWAVGGKAETLAPFFIKDFKGTVRNLSPSRLRLKNGLTVITNGSALRVGKGSWDVYFSGNKSFSEGDSPHTAWVGGSNGFRRGVSEKELDRLKPEAAVYGGGGRFAGEDKDVFYLCNCPVAYTESEGMAELIWEKDGWRLLRGRWDGNNGSKTNLIQLQNFIR
;
A
#
# COMPACT_ATOMS: atom_id res chain seq x y z
N MET A 1 -35.50 7.43 -5.63
CA MET A 1 -34.94 7.85 -4.32
C MET A 1 -33.51 8.31 -4.54
N TRP A 2 -33.19 9.53 -4.14
CA TRP A 2 -31.82 10.03 -4.22
C TRP A 2 -31.05 9.43 -3.04
N ASN A 3 -30.01 8.68 -3.35
CA ASN A 3 -29.14 8.12 -2.33
C ASN A 3 -27.94 9.08 -2.15
N PRO A 4 -27.81 9.81 -1.02
CA PRO A 4 -26.74 10.76 -0.83
C PRO A 4 -25.35 10.11 -0.76
N TYR A 5 -25.27 8.80 -0.55
CA TYR A 5 -23.99 8.06 -0.52
C TYR A 5 -23.28 8.02 -1.88
N PHE A 6 -23.94 8.33 -3.00
CA PHE A 6 -23.27 8.46 -4.30
C PHE A 6 -22.16 9.55 -4.32
N LEU A 7 -22.24 10.55 -3.45
CA LEU A 7 -21.20 11.57 -3.33
C LEU A 7 -19.85 10.99 -2.84
N PHE A 8 -19.90 9.88 -2.13
CA PHE A 8 -18.71 9.16 -1.63
C PHE A 8 -18.22 8.07 -2.58
N ASP A 9 -18.95 7.83 -3.69
CA ASP A 9 -18.52 6.89 -4.72
C ASP A 9 -17.32 7.45 -5.47
N ILE A 10 -16.25 6.67 -5.55
CA ILE A 10 -14.99 7.05 -6.20
C ILE A 10 -15.22 7.36 -7.68
N SER A 11 -16.04 6.57 -8.36
CA SER A 11 -16.34 6.74 -9.79
C SER A 11 -17.03 8.08 -10.05
N PHE A 12 -17.96 8.46 -9.15
CA PHE A 12 -18.64 9.76 -9.22
C PHE A 12 -17.64 10.90 -9.00
N GLN A 13 -16.80 10.80 -7.96
CA GLN A 13 -15.80 11.83 -7.65
C GLN A 13 -14.79 12.02 -8.78
N LEU A 14 -14.26 10.93 -9.34
CA LEU A 14 -13.33 10.97 -10.47
C LEU A 14 -13.97 11.63 -11.69
N SER A 15 -15.22 11.28 -12.02
CA SER A 15 -15.95 11.80 -13.17
C SER A 15 -16.21 13.32 -13.04
N VAL A 16 -16.68 13.76 -11.87
CA VAL A 16 -16.94 15.19 -11.60
C VAL A 16 -15.65 15.98 -11.62
N CYS A 17 -14.60 15.49 -10.93
CA CYS A 17 -13.31 16.17 -10.90
C CYS A 17 -12.63 16.22 -12.29
N ALA A 18 -12.70 15.15 -13.08
CA ALA A 18 -12.18 15.16 -14.45
C ALA A 18 -12.89 16.20 -15.32
N SER A 19 -14.22 16.23 -15.28
CA SER A 19 -15.04 17.19 -16.04
C SER A 19 -14.75 18.62 -15.61
N ALA A 20 -14.70 18.90 -14.31
CA ALA A 20 -14.34 20.21 -13.77
C ALA A 20 -12.91 20.61 -14.13
N GLY A 21 -11.96 19.67 -14.08
CA GLY A 21 -10.57 19.86 -14.50
C GLY A 21 -10.46 20.29 -15.95
N ILE A 22 -11.18 19.61 -16.85
CA ILE A 22 -11.24 19.98 -18.28
C ILE A 22 -11.79 21.39 -18.45
N LEU A 23 -12.93 21.71 -17.82
CA LEU A 23 -13.56 23.03 -17.94
C LEU A 23 -12.67 24.18 -17.45
N LEU A 24 -11.90 23.96 -16.40
CA LEU A 24 -11.07 25.00 -15.79
C LEU A 24 -9.69 25.13 -16.43
N PHE A 25 -9.06 24.01 -16.85
CA PHE A 25 -7.64 23.98 -17.21
C PHE A 25 -7.36 23.68 -18.69
N TYR A 26 -8.35 23.23 -19.50
CA TYR A 26 -8.09 22.89 -20.90
C TYR A 26 -7.51 24.05 -21.71
N GLU A 27 -8.17 25.20 -21.74
CA GLU A 27 -7.72 26.36 -22.55
C GLU A 27 -6.34 26.86 -22.12
N PRO A 28 -6.07 27.07 -20.82
CA PRO A 28 -4.74 27.45 -20.38
C PRO A 28 -3.64 26.49 -20.77
N LEU A 29 -3.88 25.18 -20.61
CA LEU A 29 -2.92 24.15 -20.95
C LEU A 29 -2.71 24.04 -22.46
N ARG A 30 -3.78 24.15 -23.27
CA ARG A 30 -3.68 24.18 -24.71
C ARG A 30 -2.76 25.32 -25.20
N HIS A 31 -2.90 26.52 -24.64
CA HIS A 31 -2.01 27.62 -24.93
C HIS A 31 -0.57 27.42 -24.46
N ALA A 32 -0.40 26.74 -23.32
CA ALA A 32 0.92 26.42 -22.81
C ALA A 32 1.64 25.38 -23.70
N PHE A 33 0.96 24.32 -24.09
CA PHE A 33 1.51 23.29 -24.98
C PHE A 33 1.79 23.83 -26.37
N ALA A 34 0.94 24.73 -26.93
CA ALA A 34 1.18 25.37 -28.22
C ALA A 34 2.43 26.25 -28.24
N ARG A 35 2.89 26.75 -27.08
CA ARG A 35 4.14 27.54 -26.95
C ARG A 35 5.41 26.70 -26.86
N LEU A 36 5.29 25.39 -26.55
CA LEU A 36 6.43 24.49 -26.34
C LEU A 36 7.17 24.07 -27.61
N GLY A 37 6.65 24.38 -28.81
CA GLY A 37 7.34 24.11 -30.05
C GLY A 37 6.42 23.85 -31.26
N LYS A 38 6.97 23.30 -32.34
CA LYS A 38 6.26 22.94 -33.59
C LYS A 38 5.50 21.59 -33.42
N ILE A 39 4.64 21.50 -32.42
CA ILE A 39 3.81 20.31 -32.18
C ILE A 39 2.50 20.48 -32.98
N PRO A 40 2.03 19.43 -33.70
CA PRO A 40 0.75 19.48 -34.38
C PRO A 40 -0.40 19.85 -33.44
N PRO A 41 -1.35 20.72 -33.86
CA PRO A 41 -2.43 21.21 -33.01
C PRO A 41 -3.24 20.09 -32.33
N ARG A 42 -3.51 18.99 -33.04
CA ARG A 42 -4.25 17.82 -32.50
C ARG A 42 -3.53 17.16 -31.32
N ILE A 43 -2.20 17.08 -31.40
CA ILE A 43 -1.39 16.52 -30.30
C ILE A 43 -1.39 17.46 -29.10
N CYS A 44 -1.25 18.78 -29.33
CA CYS A 44 -1.36 19.77 -28.26
C CYS A 44 -2.72 19.72 -27.55
N GLU A 45 -3.79 19.59 -28.32
CA GLU A 45 -5.15 19.49 -27.79
C GLU A 45 -5.33 18.20 -26.96
N GLY A 46 -4.86 17.05 -27.45
CA GLY A 46 -4.90 15.79 -26.72
C GLY A 46 -4.07 15.80 -25.41
N CYS A 47 -2.87 16.39 -25.46
CA CYS A 47 -2.04 16.56 -24.27
C CYS A 47 -2.71 17.50 -23.26
N ALA A 48 -3.28 18.62 -23.73
CA ALA A 48 -3.97 19.57 -22.87
C ALA A 48 -5.21 18.96 -22.22
N LEU A 49 -5.99 18.19 -22.98
CA LEU A 49 -7.18 17.51 -22.50
C LEU A 49 -6.83 16.47 -21.43
N SER A 50 -5.86 15.60 -21.72
CA SER A 50 -5.40 14.57 -20.78
C SER A 50 -4.86 15.17 -19.49
N THR A 51 -4.03 16.22 -19.60
CA THR A 51 -3.46 16.87 -18.41
C THR A 51 -4.54 17.63 -17.62
N ALA A 52 -5.46 18.32 -18.28
CA ALA A 52 -6.54 19.07 -17.64
C ALA A 52 -7.44 18.15 -16.79
N ALA A 53 -7.80 16.99 -17.34
CA ALA A 53 -8.57 15.99 -16.61
C ALA A 53 -7.85 15.51 -15.33
N GLN A 54 -6.53 15.37 -15.38
CA GLN A 54 -5.75 14.83 -14.24
C GLN A 54 -5.55 15.84 -13.11
N VAL A 55 -5.55 17.15 -13.37
CA VAL A 55 -5.26 18.17 -12.35
C VAL A 55 -6.14 18.03 -11.10
N LEU A 56 -7.45 17.86 -11.28
CA LEU A 56 -8.36 17.72 -10.13
C LEU A 56 -8.54 16.26 -9.67
N VAL A 57 -8.24 15.31 -10.52
CA VAL A 57 -8.36 13.88 -10.22
C VAL A 57 -7.18 13.35 -9.43
N LEU A 58 -6.00 13.96 -9.60
CA LEU A 58 -4.73 13.51 -9.02
C LEU A 58 -4.80 13.22 -7.50
N PRO A 59 -5.32 14.09 -6.61
CA PRO A 59 -5.38 13.78 -5.19
C PRO A 59 -6.27 12.59 -4.87
N ILE A 60 -7.38 12.43 -5.62
CA ILE A 60 -8.30 11.31 -5.42
C ILE A 60 -7.64 9.98 -5.83
N ILE A 61 -6.90 9.99 -6.96
CA ILE A 61 -6.15 8.81 -7.41
C ILE A 61 -5.08 8.44 -6.37
N LEU A 62 -4.27 9.40 -5.92
CA LEU A 62 -3.22 9.14 -4.94
C LEU A 62 -3.77 8.68 -3.59
N TYR A 63 -4.91 9.23 -3.16
CA TYR A 63 -5.56 8.83 -1.92
C TYR A 63 -6.12 7.40 -1.96
N ASN A 64 -6.74 6.97 -3.09
CA ASN A 64 -7.42 5.69 -3.17
C ASN A 64 -6.56 4.56 -3.77
N PHE A 65 -5.68 4.89 -4.72
CA PHE A 65 -4.89 3.90 -5.48
C PHE A 65 -3.40 3.94 -5.16
N HIS A 66 -2.92 4.94 -4.41
CA HIS A 66 -1.52 5.10 -4.00
C HIS A 66 -0.50 5.06 -5.14
N SER A 67 -0.96 5.22 -6.37
CA SER A 67 -0.15 5.18 -7.58
C SER A 67 -0.66 6.15 -8.63
N PHE A 68 0.26 6.66 -9.45
CA PHE A 68 -0.07 7.57 -10.55
C PHE A 68 0.62 7.10 -11.84
N PRO A 69 -0.12 6.89 -12.93
CA PRO A 69 0.45 6.44 -14.19
C PRO A 69 1.27 7.56 -14.85
N LEU A 70 2.59 7.38 -14.98
CA LEU A 70 3.46 8.41 -15.59
C LEU A 70 3.22 8.57 -17.08
N TYR A 71 2.87 7.51 -17.77
CA TYR A 71 2.62 7.50 -19.22
C TYR A 71 1.17 7.80 -19.60
N PHE A 72 0.38 8.46 -18.72
CA PHE A 72 -1.04 8.73 -18.99
C PHE A 72 -1.26 9.59 -20.25
N ILE A 73 -0.36 10.54 -20.55
CA ILE A 73 -0.49 11.39 -21.75
C ILE A 73 -0.36 10.57 -23.03
N PRO A 74 0.78 9.86 -23.29
CA PRO A 74 0.89 9.03 -24.49
C PRO A 74 -0.14 7.89 -24.51
N ALA A 75 -0.49 7.30 -23.37
CA ALA A 75 -1.53 6.28 -23.29
C ALA A 75 -2.87 6.84 -23.78
N ASN A 76 -3.34 7.95 -23.23
CA ASN A 76 -4.60 8.56 -23.64
C ASN A 76 -4.59 9.02 -25.11
N LEU A 77 -3.47 9.56 -25.60
CA LEU A 77 -3.36 10.04 -26.97
C LEU A 77 -3.52 8.92 -28.01
N ILE A 78 -3.15 7.69 -27.66
CA ILE A 78 -3.19 6.53 -28.55
C ILE A 78 -4.39 5.65 -28.27
N VAL A 79 -4.65 5.33 -26.99
CA VAL A 79 -5.66 4.35 -26.61
C VAL A 79 -7.08 4.95 -26.74
N VAL A 80 -7.28 6.23 -26.37
CA VAL A 80 -8.61 6.84 -26.41
C VAL A 80 -9.23 6.85 -27.83
N PRO A 81 -8.49 7.26 -28.89
CA PRO A 81 -9.02 7.17 -30.26
C PRO A 81 -9.41 5.75 -30.70
N LEU A 82 -8.70 4.72 -30.23
CA LEU A 82 -9.05 3.32 -30.52
C LEU A 82 -10.34 2.93 -29.81
N LEU A 83 -10.52 3.35 -28.56
CA LEU A 83 -11.72 3.08 -27.79
C LEU A 83 -12.96 3.81 -28.35
N GLU A 84 -12.79 4.97 -28.98
CA GLU A 84 -13.88 5.68 -29.68
C GLU A 84 -14.48 4.78 -30.76
N TRP A 85 -13.67 4.08 -31.56
CA TRP A 85 -14.16 3.13 -32.57
C TRP A 85 -14.85 1.93 -31.94
N VAL A 86 -14.40 1.46 -30.78
CA VAL A 86 -15.07 0.38 -30.05
C VAL A 86 -16.46 0.82 -29.58
N ILE A 87 -16.59 2.04 -29.03
CA ILE A 87 -17.86 2.57 -28.55
C ILE A 87 -18.83 2.80 -29.73
N ILE A 88 -18.36 3.43 -30.81
CA ILE A 88 -19.16 3.66 -32.02
C ILE A 88 -19.60 2.32 -32.63
N GLY A 89 -18.67 1.37 -32.76
CA GLY A 89 -18.96 0.05 -33.29
C GLY A 89 -19.97 -0.71 -32.43
N GLY A 90 -19.80 -0.67 -31.11
CA GLY A 90 -20.76 -1.30 -30.17
C GLY A 90 -22.17 -0.70 -30.26
N LEU A 91 -22.27 0.65 -30.37
CA LEU A 91 -23.57 1.32 -30.53
C LEU A 91 -24.22 0.98 -31.87
N LEU A 92 -23.47 1.01 -32.96
CA LEU A 92 -23.97 0.64 -34.30
C LEU A 92 -24.39 -0.83 -34.33
N ALA A 93 -23.64 -1.72 -33.73
CA ALA A 93 -23.99 -3.13 -33.62
C ALA A 93 -25.28 -3.33 -32.83
N ALA A 94 -25.44 -2.64 -31.71
CA ALA A 94 -26.66 -2.68 -30.91
C ALA A 94 -27.89 -2.21 -31.71
N LEU A 95 -27.77 -1.10 -32.46
CA LEU A 95 -28.84 -0.60 -33.30
C LEU A 95 -29.16 -1.54 -34.47
N SER A 96 -28.11 -2.09 -35.13
CA SER A 96 -28.30 -2.99 -36.28
C SER A 96 -28.81 -4.38 -35.88
N SER A 97 -28.64 -4.80 -34.64
CA SER A 97 -29.12 -6.10 -34.15
C SER A 97 -30.63 -6.24 -34.21
N PHE A 98 -31.37 -5.12 -34.14
CA PHE A 98 -32.84 -5.12 -34.30
C PHE A 98 -33.29 -5.39 -35.74
N LEU A 99 -32.45 -5.13 -36.75
CA LEU A 99 -32.77 -5.31 -38.15
C LEU A 99 -32.10 -6.55 -38.74
N LEU A 100 -30.79 -6.73 -38.54
CA LEU A 100 -29.99 -7.75 -39.20
C LEU A 100 -28.89 -8.26 -38.23
N MET A 101 -29.12 -9.40 -37.59
CA MET A 101 -28.20 -10.04 -36.67
C MET A 101 -26.78 -10.31 -37.28
N PRO A 102 -26.66 -10.80 -38.55
CA PRO A 102 -25.36 -11.03 -39.18
C PRO A 102 -24.53 -9.72 -39.35
N LEU A 103 -25.20 -8.59 -39.63
CA LEU A 103 -24.56 -7.30 -39.78
C LEU A 103 -23.98 -6.80 -38.43
N ALA A 104 -24.79 -6.96 -37.38
CA ALA A 104 -24.35 -6.64 -36.01
C ALA A 104 -23.09 -7.45 -35.61
N GLY A 105 -23.05 -8.75 -35.95
CA GLY A 105 -21.90 -9.61 -35.73
C GLY A 105 -20.64 -9.12 -36.46
N GLY A 106 -20.74 -8.72 -37.70
CA GLY A 106 -19.63 -8.14 -38.47
C GLY A 106 -19.10 -6.84 -37.91
N ILE A 107 -20.00 -5.95 -37.46
CA ILE A 107 -19.60 -4.68 -36.81
C ILE A 107 -18.87 -4.95 -35.48
N LEU A 108 -19.35 -5.90 -34.67
CA LEU A 108 -18.71 -6.28 -33.41
C LEU A 108 -17.32 -6.87 -33.64
N GLN A 109 -17.13 -7.73 -34.66
CA GLN A 109 -15.83 -8.26 -35.00
C GLN A 109 -14.84 -7.13 -35.39
N PHE A 110 -15.29 -6.15 -36.13
CA PHE A 110 -14.48 -4.96 -36.46
C PHE A 110 -14.10 -4.18 -35.20
N ALA A 111 -15.05 -3.93 -34.29
CA ALA A 111 -14.80 -3.23 -33.03
C ALA A 111 -13.82 -4.04 -32.12
N ASP A 112 -13.88 -5.36 -32.16
CA ASP A 112 -13.00 -6.24 -31.37
C ASP A 112 -11.52 -6.08 -31.75
N TYR A 113 -11.19 -5.85 -33.04
CA TYR A 113 -9.81 -5.54 -33.44
C TYR A 113 -9.27 -4.27 -32.78
N PHE A 114 -10.10 -3.23 -32.66
CA PHE A 114 -9.68 -2.00 -32.00
C PHE A 114 -9.53 -2.20 -30.50
N LEU A 115 -10.43 -2.98 -29.89
CA LEU A 115 -10.32 -3.33 -28.47
C LEU A 115 -9.06 -4.15 -28.21
N TRP A 116 -8.80 -5.16 -29.02
CA TRP A 116 -7.58 -5.94 -28.93
C TRP A 116 -6.31 -5.07 -29.04
N ALA A 117 -6.28 -4.17 -30.03
CA ALA A 117 -5.17 -3.25 -30.23
C ALA A 117 -5.00 -2.31 -29.01
N ALA A 118 -6.10 -1.75 -28.48
CA ALA A 118 -6.08 -0.90 -27.31
C ALA A 118 -5.54 -1.64 -26.07
N LEU A 119 -5.99 -2.87 -25.83
CA LEU A 119 -5.51 -3.70 -24.72
C LEU A 119 -4.03 -4.07 -24.86
N ARG A 120 -3.57 -4.41 -26.06
CA ARG A 120 -2.15 -4.72 -26.33
C ARG A 120 -1.25 -3.50 -26.12
N LEU A 121 -1.67 -2.33 -26.60
CA LEU A 121 -0.93 -1.09 -26.42
C LEU A 121 -0.88 -0.67 -24.95
N ASN A 122 -2.01 -0.77 -24.25
CA ASN A 122 -2.05 -0.48 -22.82
C ASN A 122 -1.16 -1.45 -22.03
N GLY A 123 -1.19 -2.75 -22.33
CA GLY A 123 -0.30 -3.74 -21.74
C GLY A 123 1.19 -3.46 -22.03
N PHE A 124 1.51 -2.98 -23.23
CA PHE A 124 2.87 -2.57 -23.57
C PHE A 124 3.29 -1.34 -22.77
N ILE A 125 2.46 -0.29 -22.69
CA ILE A 125 2.74 0.93 -21.93
C ILE A 125 2.91 0.62 -20.44
N SER A 126 2.08 -0.25 -19.87
CA SER A 126 2.18 -0.66 -18.47
C SER A 126 3.42 -1.51 -18.16
N SER A 127 4.02 -2.16 -19.18
CA SER A 127 5.26 -2.93 -19.03
C SER A 127 6.53 -2.08 -19.11
N LEU A 128 6.42 -0.79 -19.45
CA LEU A 128 7.57 0.12 -19.49
C LEU A 128 8.14 0.33 -18.08
N PRO A 129 9.47 0.56 -17.96
CA PRO A 129 10.06 0.87 -16.66
C PRO A 129 9.40 2.12 -16.06
N GLU A 130 9.14 2.06 -14.75
CA GLU A 130 8.49 3.16 -14.02
C GLU A 130 7.14 3.60 -14.63
N ALA A 131 6.34 2.65 -15.15
CA ALA A 131 5.05 2.95 -15.76
C ALA A 131 4.07 3.62 -14.79
N SER A 132 4.19 3.33 -13.51
CA SER A 132 3.45 3.98 -12.43
C SER A 132 4.41 4.60 -11.42
N PHE A 133 4.16 5.83 -11.05
CA PHE A 133 4.77 6.45 -9.88
C PHE A 133 3.99 6.00 -8.64
N GLU A 134 4.66 5.26 -7.79
CA GLU A 134 4.10 4.77 -6.54
C GLU A 134 4.30 5.86 -5.49
N ALA A 135 3.21 6.43 -5.01
CA ALA A 135 3.20 7.43 -3.95
C ALA A 135 2.57 6.82 -2.71
N GLY A 136 3.09 7.19 -1.54
CA GLY A 136 2.42 6.89 -0.28
C GLY A 136 1.01 7.48 -0.23
N SER A 137 0.22 7.08 0.75
CA SER A 137 -1.13 7.63 0.93
C SER A 137 -1.07 9.14 1.12
N LEU A 138 -1.76 9.87 0.26
CA LEU A 138 -1.96 11.30 0.46
C LEU A 138 -2.84 11.49 1.69
N SER A 139 -2.38 12.27 2.68
CA SER A 139 -3.21 12.59 3.82
C SER A 139 -4.38 13.50 3.40
N LEU A 140 -5.49 13.43 4.12
CA LEU A 140 -6.64 14.31 3.86
C LEU A 140 -6.23 15.79 3.89
N ALA A 141 -5.33 16.17 4.82
CA ALA A 141 -4.82 17.53 4.95
C ALA A 141 -4.03 17.98 3.72
N GLU A 142 -3.20 17.12 3.16
CA GLU A 142 -2.44 17.39 1.94
C GLU A 142 -3.36 17.52 0.73
N GLY A 143 -4.37 16.65 0.62
CA GLY A 143 -5.40 16.76 -0.42
C GLY A 143 -6.18 18.07 -0.34
N ILE A 144 -6.60 18.51 0.85
CA ILE A 144 -7.26 19.80 1.08
C ILE A 144 -6.31 20.95 0.70
N LEU A 145 -5.05 20.91 1.13
CA LEU A 145 -4.06 21.93 0.80
C LEU A 145 -3.84 22.05 -0.69
N TYR A 146 -3.79 20.92 -1.40
CA TYR A 146 -3.70 20.89 -2.86
C TYR A 146 -4.89 21.60 -3.50
N TYR A 147 -6.14 21.29 -3.10
CA TYR A 147 -7.33 21.92 -3.66
C TYR A 147 -7.43 23.42 -3.32
N ILE A 148 -6.98 23.83 -2.11
CA ILE A 148 -6.84 25.25 -1.78
C ILE A 148 -5.85 25.93 -2.70
N GLY A 149 -4.69 25.33 -2.98
CA GLY A 149 -3.70 25.84 -3.92
C GLY A 149 -4.28 26.00 -5.33
N VAL A 150 -5.01 25.00 -5.83
CA VAL A 150 -5.71 25.06 -7.12
C VAL A 150 -6.78 26.15 -7.12
N ALA A 151 -7.58 26.29 -6.06
CA ALA A 151 -8.60 27.33 -5.94
C ALA A 151 -7.98 28.73 -5.96
N VAL A 152 -6.95 28.99 -5.16
CA VAL A 152 -6.20 30.27 -5.15
C VAL A 152 -5.65 30.60 -6.54
N PHE A 153 -5.17 29.59 -7.26
CA PHE A 153 -4.74 29.74 -8.63
C PHE A 153 -5.87 30.15 -9.57
N CYS A 154 -7.04 29.53 -9.50
CA CYS A 154 -8.20 29.85 -10.32
C CYS A 154 -8.77 31.26 -10.06
N PHE A 155 -8.78 31.71 -8.79
CA PHE A 155 -9.36 33.00 -8.39
C PHE A 155 -8.52 34.23 -8.80
N LYS A 156 -7.23 34.11 -9.05
CA LYS A 156 -6.37 35.23 -9.51
C LYS A 156 -6.47 35.47 -11.02
N ARG A 157 -7.35 36.34 -11.44
CA ARG A 157 -7.87 36.59 -12.81
C ARG A 157 -6.92 37.24 -13.87
N LYS A 158 -5.61 37.38 -13.63
CA LYS A 158 -4.66 37.94 -14.65
C LYS A 158 -3.57 36.95 -15.02
N TRP A 159 -3.71 36.30 -16.15
CA TRP A 159 -2.98 35.09 -16.59
C TRP A 159 -1.54 35.30 -17.12
N GLU A 160 -1.13 36.49 -17.53
CA GLU A 160 0.16 36.66 -18.22
C GLU A 160 1.42 36.57 -17.34
N ARG A 161 1.31 36.76 -16.02
CA ARG A 161 2.42 36.55 -15.06
C ARG A 161 2.35 35.22 -14.32
N LYS A 162 1.36 34.39 -14.56
CA LYS A 162 0.94 33.30 -13.66
C LYS A 162 1.52 31.92 -13.94
N GLY A 163 2.06 31.67 -15.13
CA GLY A 163 2.76 30.39 -15.37
C GLY A 163 3.90 30.14 -14.40
N LYS A 164 4.56 31.20 -13.92
CA LYS A 164 5.63 31.12 -12.91
C LYS A 164 5.09 30.77 -11.51
N TYR A 165 3.91 31.28 -11.15
CA TYR A 165 3.28 30.99 -9.85
C TYR A 165 2.63 29.60 -9.82
N LEU A 166 2.15 29.09 -10.97
CA LEU A 166 1.66 27.71 -11.09
C LEU A 166 2.81 26.73 -10.91
N LEU A 167 3.91 26.95 -11.59
CA LEU A 167 5.11 26.15 -11.43
C LEU A 167 5.63 26.22 -9.98
N ALA A 168 5.65 27.42 -9.40
CA ALA A 168 6.04 27.61 -7.99
C ALA A 168 5.06 26.92 -7.03
N GLY A 169 3.75 26.95 -7.28
CA GLY A 169 2.74 26.25 -6.48
C GLY A 169 2.89 24.72 -6.55
N VAL A 170 3.07 24.18 -7.76
CA VAL A 170 3.31 22.74 -7.96
C VAL A 170 4.63 22.32 -7.30
N ILE A 171 5.71 23.10 -7.47
CA ILE A 171 7.00 22.81 -6.83
C ILE A 171 6.88 22.91 -5.30
N PHE A 172 6.17 23.90 -4.76
CA PHE A 172 5.97 24.07 -3.32
C PHE A 172 5.15 22.93 -2.72
N THR A 173 4.06 22.53 -3.39
CA THR A 173 3.25 21.38 -2.96
C THR A 173 4.06 20.09 -3.07
N GLY A 174 4.80 19.89 -4.16
CA GLY A 174 5.72 18.76 -4.30
C GLY A 174 6.82 18.74 -3.24
N ALA A 175 7.38 19.91 -2.89
CA ALA A 175 8.37 20.01 -1.82
C ALA A 175 7.79 19.70 -0.44
N ILE A 176 6.56 20.14 -0.15
CA ILE A 176 5.86 19.78 1.11
C ILE A 176 5.62 18.28 1.18
N LEU A 177 5.13 17.67 0.08
CA LEU A 177 4.92 16.23 0.01
C LEU A 177 6.24 15.45 0.23
N LEU A 178 7.32 15.88 -0.42
CA LEU A 178 8.65 15.28 -0.23
C LEU A 178 9.18 15.47 1.19
N LEU A 179 8.95 16.63 1.81
CA LEU A 179 9.36 16.90 3.19
C LEU A 179 8.54 16.08 4.19
N ALA A 180 7.23 15.94 3.98
CA ALA A 180 6.37 15.09 4.80
C ALA A 180 6.80 13.62 4.69
N GLU A 181 7.02 13.12 3.50
CA GLU A 181 7.51 11.77 3.26
C GLU A 181 8.90 11.53 3.89
N TRP A 182 9.80 12.52 3.78
CA TRP A 182 11.13 12.46 4.41
C TRP A 182 11.06 12.49 5.95
N ALA A 183 10.13 13.23 6.54
CA ALA A 183 9.93 13.27 8.00
C ALA A 183 9.41 11.93 8.52
N VAL A 184 8.43 11.31 7.85
CA VAL A 184 7.85 10.00 8.22
C VAL A 184 8.90 8.88 8.06
N ARG A 185 9.74 8.92 7.05
CA ARG A 185 10.80 7.90 6.84
C ARG A 185 11.85 7.81 7.95
N ARG A 186 11.92 8.76 8.88
CA ARG A 186 12.91 8.76 9.98
C ARG A 186 12.47 7.99 11.20
N GLU A 187 11.18 7.74 11.35
CA GLU A 187 10.66 7.01 12.49
C GLU A 187 10.72 5.49 12.23
N THR A 188 11.01 4.74 13.29
CA THR A 188 10.88 3.30 13.24
C THR A 188 9.46 2.95 13.65
N VAL A 189 8.72 2.33 12.74
CA VAL A 189 7.31 1.98 12.92
C VAL A 189 7.12 0.49 12.70
N LEU A 190 6.39 -0.13 13.59
CA LEU A 190 5.94 -1.50 13.48
C LEU A 190 4.43 -1.51 13.33
N LEU A 191 3.93 -1.96 12.19
CA LEU A 191 2.52 -2.12 11.91
C LEU A 191 2.15 -3.60 12.05
N ALA A 192 1.09 -3.88 12.75
CA ALA A 192 0.58 -5.24 12.92
C ALA A 192 -0.92 -5.27 12.61
N PRO A 193 -1.30 -5.70 11.42
CA PRO A 193 -2.69 -5.87 11.01
C PRO A 193 -3.33 -7.10 11.64
N ASP A 194 -4.66 -7.13 11.65
CA ASP A 194 -5.43 -8.32 11.93
C ASP A 194 -5.47 -9.23 10.69
N LEU A 195 -4.78 -10.34 10.72
CA LEU A 195 -4.78 -11.36 9.67
C LEU A 195 -5.58 -12.61 10.06
N GLY A 196 -6.53 -12.44 10.98
CA GLY A 196 -7.32 -13.54 11.52
C GLY A 196 -6.47 -14.49 12.38
N ALA A 197 -6.30 -15.74 11.95
CA ALA A 197 -5.51 -16.73 12.69
C ALA A 197 -3.98 -16.58 12.48
N ASP A 198 -3.56 -15.86 11.46
CA ASP A 198 -2.16 -15.64 11.12
C ASP A 198 -1.62 -14.38 11.82
N THR A 199 -0.30 -14.29 11.96
CA THR A 199 0.37 -13.10 12.50
C THR A 199 1.24 -12.50 11.42
N GLY A 200 0.99 -11.23 11.11
CA GLY A 200 1.82 -10.47 10.18
C GLY A 200 2.19 -9.12 10.76
N THR A 201 3.39 -8.65 10.44
CA THR A 201 3.82 -7.31 10.81
C THR A 201 4.71 -6.70 9.76
N VAL A 202 4.66 -5.39 9.67
CA VAL A 202 5.49 -4.59 8.78
C VAL A 202 6.37 -3.70 9.63
N LEU A 203 7.68 -3.91 9.60
CA LEU A 203 8.66 -3.09 10.29
C LEU A 203 9.33 -2.14 9.29
N MET A 204 9.15 -0.85 9.51
CA MET A 204 9.82 0.22 8.78
C MET A 204 10.86 0.87 9.69
N SER A 205 12.09 0.99 9.23
CA SER A 205 13.15 1.69 9.98
C SER A 205 14.10 2.41 9.02
N GLY A 206 13.93 3.71 8.86
CA GLY A 206 14.57 4.46 7.80
C GLY A 206 14.17 3.93 6.42
N ASP A 207 15.16 3.53 5.61
CA ASP A 207 14.91 2.95 4.28
C ASP A 207 14.65 1.44 4.32
N ALA A 208 14.74 0.78 5.50
CA ALA A 208 14.49 -0.65 5.62
C ALA A 208 13.01 -0.98 5.75
N LYS A 209 12.56 -1.91 4.95
CA LYS A 209 11.19 -2.41 4.93
C LYS A 209 11.24 -3.93 5.10
N ILE A 210 10.84 -4.40 6.26
CA ILE A 210 10.83 -5.81 6.62
C ILE A 210 9.41 -6.22 6.92
N VAL A 211 8.93 -7.28 6.27
CA VAL A 211 7.64 -7.89 6.57
C VAL A 211 7.88 -9.22 7.26
N TYR A 212 7.26 -9.43 8.40
CA TYR A 212 7.22 -10.72 9.07
C TYR A 212 5.85 -11.34 8.90
N TYR A 213 5.81 -12.64 8.60
CA TYR A 213 4.59 -13.41 8.50
C TYR A 213 4.77 -14.78 9.15
N LYS A 214 3.85 -15.15 10.04
CA LYS A 214 3.74 -16.45 10.68
C LYS A 214 2.35 -17.00 10.43
N SER A 215 2.27 -18.18 9.81
CA SER A 215 1.00 -18.85 9.60
C SER A 215 0.65 -19.79 10.77
N SER A 216 -0.63 -19.84 11.09
CA SER A 216 -1.20 -20.75 12.10
C SER A 216 -1.32 -22.21 11.65
N GLY A 217 -0.81 -22.55 10.47
CA GLY A 217 -0.76 -23.94 9.96
C GLY A 217 -1.17 -24.11 8.50
N ILE A 218 -2.19 -23.42 8.04
CA ILE A 218 -2.58 -23.32 6.60
C ILE A 218 -2.58 -21.85 6.23
N PRO A 219 -1.57 -21.37 5.48
CA PRO A 219 -1.51 -20.00 5.05
C PRO A 219 -2.76 -19.63 4.24
N SER A 220 -3.24 -18.42 4.40
CA SER A 220 -4.37 -17.90 3.62
C SER A 220 -3.89 -16.97 2.51
N ALA A 221 -4.37 -17.18 1.29
CA ALA A 221 -4.16 -16.22 0.19
C ALA A 221 -4.76 -14.84 0.54
N ALA A 222 -5.81 -14.81 1.38
CA ALA A 222 -6.41 -13.58 1.86
C ALA A 222 -5.44 -12.78 2.73
N SER A 223 -4.66 -13.42 3.60
CA SER A 223 -3.66 -12.75 4.45
C SER A 223 -2.59 -12.03 3.63
N GLY A 224 -2.20 -12.60 2.49
CA GLY A 224 -1.26 -11.96 1.55
C GLY A 224 -1.84 -10.68 0.93
N ARG A 225 -3.06 -10.75 0.42
CA ARG A 225 -3.75 -9.58 -0.17
C ARG A 225 -4.03 -8.48 0.87
N GLU A 226 -4.31 -8.86 2.11
CA GLU A 226 -4.54 -7.91 3.18
C GLU A 226 -3.24 -7.18 3.59
N LEU A 227 -2.15 -7.91 3.72
CA LEU A 227 -0.81 -7.32 3.90
C LEU A 227 -0.47 -6.38 2.73
N ASP A 228 -0.73 -6.77 1.52
CA ASP A 228 -0.48 -5.97 0.31
C ASP A 228 -1.29 -4.66 0.31
N SER A 229 -2.55 -4.73 0.72
CA SER A 229 -3.43 -3.56 0.86
C SER A 229 -2.86 -2.57 1.90
N ILE A 230 -2.36 -3.06 3.03
CA ILE A 230 -1.77 -2.24 4.08
C ILE A 230 -0.44 -1.64 3.63
N LEU A 231 0.40 -2.43 2.97
CA LEU A 231 1.65 -1.95 2.38
C LEU A 231 1.38 -0.82 1.38
N GLY A 232 0.41 -1.01 0.48
CA GLY A 232 -0.02 -0.01 -0.48
C GLY A 232 -0.53 1.27 0.20
N TYR A 233 -1.34 1.14 1.27
CA TYR A 233 -1.81 2.28 2.05
C TYR A 233 -0.66 3.10 2.65
N HIS A 234 0.40 2.44 3.14
CA HIS A 234 1.60 3.09 3.67
C HIS A 234 2.64 3.45 2.59
N GLY A 235 2.32 3.27 1.30
CA GLY A 235 3.21 3.58 0.18
C GLY A 235 4.43 2.66 0.12
N ILE A 236 4.27 1.41 0.57
CA ILE A 236 5.33 0.40 0.54
C ILE A 236 5.06 -0.54 -0.63
N PHE A 237 5.76 -0.34 -1.72
CA PHE A 237 5.63 -1.15 -2.95
C PHE A 237 6.83 -2.08 -3.18
N ASP A 238 7.85 -1.93 -2.35
CA ASP A 238 9.01 -2.81 -2.30
C ASP A 238 9.34 -3.22 -0.86
N ILE A 239 9.68 -4.48 -0.66
CA ILE A 239 10.08 -5.07 0.61
C ILE A 239 11.53 -5.54 0.46
N ASP A 240 12.40 -5.15 1.40
CA ASP A 240 13.78 -5.62 1.40
C ASP A 240 13.87 -7.08 1.78
N VAL A 241 13.15 -7.46 2.84
CA VAL A 241 13.13 -8.84 3.33
C VAL A 241 11.73 -9.23 3.78
N LEU A 242 11.22 -10.35 3.27
CA LEU A 242 10.07 -11.05 3.79
C LEU A 242 10.55 -12.18 4.71
N LEU A 243 10.30 -12.03 6.01
CA LEU A 243 10.59 -13.03 7.03
C LEU A 243 9.41 -13.99 7.15
N LEU A 244 9.54 -15.21 6.71
CA LEU A 244 8.52 -16.25 6.79
C LEU A 244 8.81 -17.20 7.93
N ASN A 245 7.92 -17.30 8.89
CA ASN A 245 7.95 -18.38 9.90
C ASN A 245 7.05 -19.53 9.43
N LEU A 246 7.68 -20.60 8.96
CA LEU A 246 7.04 -21.78 8.39
C LEU A 246 7.04 -22.99 9.35
N GLU A 247 7.32 -22.76 10.63
CA GLU A 247 7.47 -23.83 11.63
C GLU A 247 6.20 -24.68 11.77
N GLU A 248 5.03 -24.07 11.64
CA GLU A 248 3.73 -24.72 11.83
C GLU A 248 3.02 -25.06 10.51
N VAL A 249 3.58 -24.64 9.37
CA VAL A 249 2.95 -24.84 8.07
C VAL A 249 2.95 -26.30 7.67
N LYS A 250 1.77 -26.86 7.47
CA LYS A 250 1.56 -28.26 7.07
C LYS A 250 1.49 -28.43 5.56
N LYS A 251 0.88 -27.49 4.86
CA LYS A 251 0.70 -27.51 3.41
C LYS A 251 1.05 -26.14 2.83
N PRO A 252 1.82 -26.09 1.73
CA PRO A 252 2.06 -24.83 1.04
C PRO A 252 0.75 -24.38 0.36
N VAL A 253 0.36 -23.15 0.59
CA VAL A 253 -0.71 -22.46 -0.14
C VAL A 253 -0.09 -21.20 -0.74
N PRO A 254 -0.35 -20.87 -2.01
CA PRO A 254 0.16 -19.65 -2.59
C PRO A 254 -0.23 -18.42 -1.77
N PHE A 255 0.75 -17.64 -1.40
CA PHE A 255 0.60 -16.38 -0.72
C PHE A 255 0.59 -15.28 -1.79
N GLU A 256 -0.57 -14.70 -2.03
CA GLU A 256 -0.74 -13.72 -3.09
C GLU A 256 -0.32 -12.35 -2.59
N MET A 257 0.80 -11.85 -3.10
CA MET A 257 1.28 -10.48 -2.91
C MET A 257 1.78 -9.93 -4.25
N ASP A 258 1.36 -8.71 -4.57
CA ASP A 258 1.81 -7.96 -5.76
C ASP A 258 3.02 -7.08 -5.44
N THR A 259 3.28 -6.81 -4.15
CA THR A 259 4.43 -6.03 -3.68
C THR A 259 5.75 -6.72 -4.08
N ARG A 260 6.71 -5.95 -4.58
CA ARG A 260 8.03 -6.46 -4.97
C ARG A 260 8.85 -6.87 -3.75
N ILE A 261 9.31 -8.10 -3.71
CA ILE A 261 10.12 -8.64 -2.64
C ILE A 261 11.53 -8.88 -3.14
N LYS A 262 12.55 -8.33 -2.46
CA LYS A 262 13.96 -8.51 -2.85
C LYS A 262 14.51 -9.85 -2.37
N GLU A 263 14.31 -10.17 -1.09
CA GLU A 263 14.77 -11.41 -0.48
C GLU A 263 13.69 -12.03 0.39
N ILE A 264 13.61 -13.36 0.40
CA ILE A 264 12.77 -14.14 1.31
C ILE A 264 13.69 -14.87 2.28
N TRP A 265 13.47 -14.66 3.57
CA TRP A 265 14.18 -15.34 4.63
C TRP A 265 13.19 -16.20 5.41
N ALA A 266 13.37 -17.51 5.34
CA ALA A 266 12.43 -18.46 5.92
C ALA A 266 13.02 -19.18 7.13
N VAL A 267 12.19 -19.38 8.16
CA VAL A 267 12.52 -20.06 9.40
C VAL A 267 11.61 -21.27 9.56
N GLY A 268 12.16 -22.38 10.01
CA GLY A 268 11.44 -23.63 10.22
C GLY A 268 12.02 -24.80 9.43
N GLY A 269 11.87 -26.02 9.92
CA GLY A 269 12.54 -27.21 9.39
C GLY A 269 12.19 -27.63 7.95
N LYS A 270 11.17 -26.99 7.32
CA LYS A 270 10.76 -27.23 5.93
C LYS A 270 10.86 -25.96 5.07
N ALA A 271 11.57 -24.96 5.53
CA ALA A 271 11.64 -23.67 4.90
C ALA A 271 12.13 -23.74 3.44
N GLU A 272 13.14 -24.53 3.14
CA GLU A 272 13.69 -24.69 1.78
C GLU A 272 12.67 -25.27 0.80
N THR A 273 11.82 -26.19 1.26
CA THR A 273 10.83 -26.85 0.40
C THR A 273 9.54 -26.05 0.28
N LEU A 274 9.16 -25.28 1.30
CA LEU A 274 7.88 -24.57 1.36
C LEU A 274 7.97 -23.14 0.83
N ALA A 275 9.08 -22.42 1.07
CA ALA A 275 9.21 -21.03 0.70
C ALA A 275 9.01 -20.74 -0.81
N PRO A 276 9.48 -21.57 -1.75
CA PRO A 276 9.24 -21.36 -3.18
C PRO A 276 7.76 -21.42 -3.60
N PHE A 277 6.92 -22.10 -2.82
CA PHE A 277 5.49 -22.23 -3.09
C PHE A 277 4.67 -21.07 -2.53
N PHE A 278 5.25 -20.26 -1.63
CA PHE A 278 4.53 -19.18 -0.98
C PHE A 278 4.25 -18.01 -1.91
N ILE A 279 5.19 -17.67 -2.81
CA ILE A 279 5.04 -16.52 -3.70
C ILE A 279 5.16 -17.01 -5.14
N LYS A 280 4.08 -16.84 -5.87
CA LYS A 280 4.03 -17.18 -7.28
C LYS A 280 5.01 -16.32 -8.08
N ASP A 281 5.79 -16.98 -8.95
CA ASP A 281 6.75 -16.33 -9.86
C ASP A 281 7.88 -15.52 -9.18
N PHE A 282 8.19 -15.80 -7.90
CA PHE A 282 9.29 -15.13 -7.21
C PHE A 282 10.66 -15.50 -7.86
N LYS A 283 11.38 -14.46 -8.29
CA LYS A 283 12.71 -14.59 -8.95
C LYS A 283 13.88 -14.17 -8.04
N GLY A 284 13.61 -13.82 -6.79
CA GLY A 284 14.61 -13.35 -5.85
C GLY A 284 15.34 -14.48 -5.12
N THR A 285 16.12 -14.11 -4.10
CA THR A 285 16.89 -15.04 -3.27
C THR A 285 16.04 -15.54 -2.11
N VAL A 286 15.94 -16.86 -1.96
CA VAL A 286 15.37 -17.50 -0.78
C VAL A 286 16.51 -17.98 0.11
N ARG A 287 16.53 -17.56 1.39
CA ARG A 287 17.51 -18.00 2.39
C ARG A 287 16.79 -18.75 3.50
N ASN A 288 17.26 -19.94 3.81
CA ASN A 288 16.85 -20.64 5.01
C ASN A 288 17.66 -20.14 6.21
N LEU A 289 16.97 -19.61 7.21
CA LEU A 289 17.60 -19.15 8.44
C LEU A 289 17.72 -20.31 9.44
N SER A 290 18.87 -20.95 9.47
CA SER A 290 19.33 -21.74 10.61
C SER A 290 19.67 -20.79 11.77
N PRO A 291 19.89 -21.27 13.00
CA PRO A 291 20.36 -20.40 14.09
C PRO A 291 21.54 -19.54 13.62
N SER A 292 21.30 -18.25 13.48
CA SER A 292 22.27 -17.33 12.87
C SER A 292 22.00 -15.89 13.28
N ARG A 293 23.03 -15.06 13.10
CA ARG A 293 22.95 -13.60 13.22
C ARG A 293 23.33 -12.97 11.89
N LEU A 294 22.39 -12.28 11.29
CA LEU A 294 22.56 -11.61 10.00
C LEU A 294 22.42 -10.11 10.15
N ARG A 295 23.23 -9.37 9.41
CA ARG A 295 23.17 -7.91 9.39
C ARG A 295 22.74 -7.42 8.03
N LEU A 296 21.69 -6.60 8.00
CA LEU A 296 21.22 -5.92 6.81
C LEU A 296 22.09 -4.69 6.48
N LYS A 297 22.05 -4.24 5.22
CA LYS A 297 22.88 -3.11 4.73
C LYS A 297 22.69 -1.81 5.52
N ASN A 298 21.49 -1.59 6.08
CA ASN A 298 21.11 -0.40 6.87
C ASN A 298 21.40 -0.52 8.38
N GLY A 299 22.14 -1.53 8.78
CA GLY A 299 22.58 -1.72 10.16
C GLY A 299 21.60 -2.46 11.05
N LEU A 300 20.42 -2.85 10.55
CA LEU A 300 19.52 -3.76 11.24
C LEU A 300 20.15 -5.14 11.38
N THR A 301 19.97 -5.74 12.54
CA THR A 301 20.45 -7.09 12.82
C THR A 301 19.24 -8.02 13.00
N VAL A 302 19.24 -9.13 12.29
CA VAL A 302 18.27 -10.22 12.44
C VAL A 302 18.97 -11.38 13.10
N ILE A 303 18.45 -11.83 14.24
CA ILE A 303 18.96 -12.96 15.01
C ILE A 303 17.85 -14.01 15.09
N THR A 304 18.17 -15.26 14.87
CA THR A 304 17.22 -16.37 14.99
C THR A 304 17.84 -17.58 15.64
N ASN A 305 17.02 -18.30 16.40
CA ASN A 305 17.34 -19.62 16.94
C ASN A 305 16.73 -20.77 16.11
N GLY A 306 16.22 -20.44 14.90
CA GLY A 306 15.51 -21.39 14.04
C GLY A 306 14.01 -21.51 14.32
N SER A 307 13.47 -20.73 15.27
CA SER A 307 12.05 -20.67 15.65
C SER A 307 11.62 -19.23 15.92
N ALA A 308 12.14 -18.60 16.96
CA ALA A 308 11.92 -17.19 17.24
C ALA A 308 12.89 -16.32 16.45
N LEU A 309 12.49 -15.07 16.21
CA LEU A 309 13.26 -14.06 15.50
C LEU A 309 13.38 -12.79 16.35
N ARG A 310 14.51 -12.13 16.25
CA ARG A 310 14.75 -10.82 16.83
C ARG A 310 15.31 -9.90 15.77
N VAL A 311 14.66 -8.76 15.57
CA VAL A 311 15.08 -7.74 14.58
C VAL A 311 15.29 -6.44 15.32
N GLY A 312 16.49 -5.87 15.24
CA GLY A 312 16.78 -4.66 16.00
C GLY A 312 17.97 -3.88 15.50
N LYS A 313 18.14 -2.68 16.05
CA LYS A 313 19.24 -1.78 15.75
C LYS A 313 19.61 -0.95 16.98
N GLY A 314 20.84 -1.13 17.46
CA GLY A 314 21.34 -0.34 18.59
C GLY A 314 20.60 -0.65 19.90
N SER A 315 19.81 0.29 20.39
CA SER A 315 19.15 0.23 21.70
C SER A 315 17.78 -0.46 21.66
N TRP A 316 17.19 -0.68 20.52
CA TRP A 316 15.86 -1.27 20.38
C TRP A 316 15.86 -2.58 19.59
N ASP A 317 14.91 -3.42 19.88
CA ASP A 317 14.58 -4.60 19.07
C ASP A 317 13.09 -4.93 19.08
N VAL A 318 12.71 -5.76 18.11
CA VAL A 318 11.40 -6.41 18.02
C VAL A 318 11.63 -7.90 18.12
N TYR A 319 10.99 -8.51 19.09
CA TYR A 319 11.03 -9.94 19.32
C TYR A 319 9.77 -10.61 18.74
N PHE A 320 9.96 -11.50 17.79
CA PHE A 320 8.91 -12.31 17.19
C PHE A 320 8.89 -13.69 17.84
N SER A 321 7.80 -14.01 18.51
CA SER A 321 7.66 -15.27 19.25
C SER A 321 7.66 -16.48 18.33
N GLY A 322 8.38 -17.53 18.76
CA GLY A 322 8.41 -18.84 18.12
C GLY A 322 8.11 -19.95 19.13
N ASN A 323 8.16 -21.22 18.68
CA ASN A 323 7.95 -22.37 19.58
C ASN A 323 9.12 -22.58 20.56
N LYS A 324 10.29 -21.99 20.28
CA LYS A 324 11.47 -22.03 21.15
C LYS A 324 11.87 -20.60 21.49
N SER A 325 11.92 -20.29 22.78
CA SER A 325 12.36 -18.97 23.25
C SER A 325 13.86 -18.75 23.07
N PHE A 326 14.27 -17.49 22.95
CA PHE A 326 15.67 -17.08 22.88
C PHE A 326 16.36 -17.12 24.25
N SER A 327 17.63 -17.50 24.26
CA SER A 327 18.46 -17.45 25.45
C SER A 327 19.42 -16.26 25.51
N GLU A 328 19.65 -15.57 24.39
CA GLU A 328 20.66 -14.52 24.25
C GLU A 328 20.08 -13.15 23.89
N GLY A 329 20.68 -12.11 24.47
CA GLY A 329 20.63 -10.72 24.01
C GLY A 329 19.48 -9.91 24.61
N ASP A 330 19.81 -9.09 25.60
CA ASP A 330 18.89 -8.15 26.20
C ASP A 330 19.14 -6.76 25.60
N SER A 331 18.32 -6.35 24.65
CA SER A 331 18.19 -4.95 24.33
C SER A 331 17.44 -4.25 25.45
N PRO A 332 17.81 -3.01 25.81
CA PRO A 332 17.10 -2.30 26.88
C PRO A 332 15.65 -2.02 26.54
N HIS A 333 15.31 -1.99 25.26
CA HIS A 333 13.96 -1.63 24.77
C HIS A 333 13.49 -2.67 23.77
N THR A 334 12.62 -3.58 24.21
CA THR A 334 12.09 -4.67 23.39
C THR A 334 10.58 -4.48 23.15
N ALA A 335 10.15 -4.59 21.89
CA ALA A 335 8.76 -4.80 21.52
C ALA A 335 8.53 -6.29 21.27
N TRP A 336 7.43 -6.83 21.79
CA TRP A 336 7.08 -8.24 21.60
C TRP A 336 5.96 -8.39 20.57
N VAL A 337 6.12 -9.35 19.67
CA VAL A 337 5.13 -9.72 18.65
C VAL A 337 4.91 -11.21 18.67
N GLY A 338 3.68 -11.61 18.75
CA GLY A 338 3.32 -13.02 18.71
C GLY A 338 1.83 -13.23 18.63
N GLY A 339 1.39 -14.48 18.74
CA GLY A 339 -0.03 -14.82 18.68
C GLY A 339 -0.26 -16.31 18.91
N SER A 340 -1.51 -16.66 19.18
CA SER A 340 -1.97 -18.03 19.32
C SER A 340 -2.31 -18.60 17.95
N ASN A 341 -1.91 -19.84 17.71
CA ASN A 341 -2.31 -20.59 16.52
C ASN A 341 -3.59 -21.44 16.72
N GLY A 342 -4.35 -21.16 17.77
CA GLY A 342 -5.57 -21.91 18.12
C GLY A 342 -5.33 -23.30 18.74
N PHE A 343 -4.10 -23.83 18.71
CA PHE A 343 -3.73 -25.13 19.22
C PHE A 343 -2.74 -25.09 20.39
N ARG A 344 -2.04 -23.98 20.56
CA ARG A 344 -1.05 -23.76 21.64
C ARG A 344 -1.14 -22.34 22.14
N ARG A 345 -0.74 -22.14 23.40
CA ARG A 345 -0.54 -20.82 23.97
C ARG A 345 0.53 -20.08 23.17
N GLY A 346 0.23 -18.85 22.75
CA GLY A 346 1.16 -17.98 22.01
C GLY A 346 2.16 -17.29 22.91
N VAL A 347 1.93 -17.29 24.23
CA VAL A 347 2.71 -16.53 25.21
C VAL A 347 3.15 -17.41 26.34
N SER A 348 4.38 -17.23 26.80
CA SER A 348 4.93 -17.84 27.99
C SER A 348 5.24 -16.77 29.03
N GLU A 349 4.71 -16.94 30.25
CA GLU A 349 4.99 -16.03 31.38
C GLU A 349 6.50 -15.88 31.60
N LYS A 350 7.24 -17.01 31.61
CA LYS A 350 8.70 -16.99 31.73
C LYS A 350 9.42 -16.23 30.63
N GLU A 351 8.84 -16.18 29.44
CA GLU A 351 9.38 -15.41 28.30
C GLU A 351 9.17 -13.92 28.49
N LEU A 352 7.95 -13.49 28.87
CA LEU A 352 7.65 -12.09 29.15
C LEU A 352 8.40 -11.55 30.35
N ASP A 353 8.51 -12.32 31.45
CA ASP A 353 9.27 -11.93 32.64
C ASP A 353 10.75 -11.71 32.33
N ARG A 354 11.30 -12.50 31.42
CA ARG A 354 12.69 -12.37 31.00
C ARG A 354 12.89 -11.19 30.04
N LEU A 355 12.01 -11.05 29.06
CA LEU A 355 12.12 -10.02 28.01
C LEU A 355 11.73 -8.63 28.51
N LYS A 356 10.77 -8.56 29.45
CA LYS A 356 10.18 -7.33 30.00
C LYS A 356 9.85 -6.33 28.88
N PRO A 357 9.04 -6.75 27.89
CA PRO A 357 8.79 -5.90 26.74
C PRO A 357 8.06 -4.61 27.17
N GLU A 358 8.42 -3.50 26.56
CA GLU A 358 7.77 -2.21 26.79
C GLU A 358 6.39 -2.13 26.15
N ALA A 359 6.21 -2.84 25.05
CA ALA A 359 4.93 -2.97 24.37
C ALA A 359 4.82 -4.32 23.67
N ALA A 360 3.61 -4.83 23.54
CA ALA A 360 3.33 -6.10 22.89
C ALA A 360 2.23 -5.97 21.84
N VAL A 361 2.34 -6.75 20.78
CA VAL A 361 1.25 -7.00 19.84
C VAL A 361 0.94 -8.48 19.82
N TYR A 362 -0.31 -8.77 20.08
CA TYR A 362 -0.85 -10.12 20.03
C TYR A 362 -1.73 -10.27 18.80
N GLY A 363 -1.23 -11.00 17.79
CA GLY A 363 -1.93 -11.31 16.56
C GLY A 363 -2.58 -12.68 16.62
N GLY A 364 -3.64 -12.85 15.84
CA GLY A 364 -4.38 -14.10 15.75
C GLY A 364 -5.41 -14.28 16.85
N GLY A 365 -6.62 -14.68 16.42
CA GLY A 365 -7.69 -15.11 17.29
C GLY A 365 -7.56 -16.59 17.63
N GLY A 366 -8.09 -17.03 18.73
CA GLY A 366 -8.14 -18.45 19.02
C GLY A 366 -8.58 -18.81 20.42
N ARG A 367 -8.70 -20.12 20.66
CA ARG A 367 -9.18 -20.70 21.91
C ARG A 367 -8.44 -20.22 23.15
N PHE A 368 -7.17 -19.86 23.02
CA PHE A 368 -6.30 -19.45 24.14
C PHE A 368 -6.15 -17.95 24.31
N ALA A 369 -6.77 -17.13 23.45
CA ALA A 369 -6.65 -15.68 23.53
C ALA A 369 -7.07 -15.09 24.89
N GLY A 370 -8.05 -15.67 25.55
CA GLY A 370 -8.49 -15.28 26.91
C GLY A 370 -7.43 -15.55 27.97
N GLU A 371 -6.85 -16.77 27.97
CA GLU A 371 -5.80 -17.19 28.94
C GLU A 371 -4.49 -16.39 28.72
N ASP A 372 -4.16 -16.10 27.45
CA ASP A 372 -2.96 -15.31 27.12
C ASP A 372 -3.11 -13.83 27.56
N LYS A 373 -4.35 -13.29 27.62
CA LYS A 373 -4.62 -11.95 28.17
C LYS A 373 -4.23 -11.83 29.64
N ASP A 374 -4.48 -12.86 30.42
CA ASP A 374 -4.14 -12.87 31.84
C ASP A 374 -2.62 -12.81 32.05
N VAL A 375 -1.83 -13.44 31.19
CA VAL A 375 -0.36 -13.41 31.25
C VAL A 375 0.18 -12.00 31.00
N PHE A 376 -0.33 -11.28 30.02
CA PHE A 376 0.08 -9.88 29.77
C PHE A 376 -0.30 -8.96 30.92
N TYR A 377 -1.47 -9.19 31.51
CA TYR A 377 -1.93 -8.40 32.66
C TYR A 377 -1.00 -8.61 33.88
N LEU A 378 -0.60 -9.87 34.15
CA LEU A 378 0.32 -10.21 35.26
C LEU A 378 1.69 -9.55 35.08
N CYS A 379 2.19 -9.48 33.82
CA CYS A 379 3.50 -8.88 33.52
C CYS A 379 3.44 -7.33 33.39
N ASN A 380 2.27 -6.71 33.58
CA ASN A 380 2.05 -5.27 33.43
C ASN A 380 2.56 -4.72 32.09
N CYS A 381 2.44 -5.47 31.01
CA CYS A 381 2.88 -5.11 29.68
C CYS A 381 1.70 -4.51 28.88
N PRO A 382 1.83 -3.31 28.33
CA PRO A 382 0.83 -2.77 27.41
C PRO A 382 0.76 -3.64 26.14
N VAL A 383 -0.43 -4.18 25.84
CA VAL A 383 -0.65 -5.08 24.71
C VAL A 383 -1.81 -4.60 23.84
N ALA A 384 -1.63 -4.69 22.53
CA ALA A 384 -2.70 -4.55 21.54
C ALA A 384 -3.09 -5.92 20.99
N TYR A 385 -4.39 -6.18 20.90
CA TYR A 385 -4.96 -7.39 20.33
C TYR A 385 -5.51 -7.08 18.94
N THR A 386 -4.89 -7.58 17.88
CA THR A 386 -5.30 -7.25 16.51
C THR A 386 -6.72 -7.70 16.20
N GLU A 387 -7.17 -8.86 16.72
CA GLU A 387 -8.54 -9.36 16.56
C GLU A 387 -9.63 -8.39 17.06
N SER A 388 -9.38 -7.66 18.15
CA SER A 388 -10.35 -6.75 18.74
C SER A 388 -10.16 -5.29 18.34
N GLU A 389 -8.94 -4.90 18.01
CA GLU A 389 -8.54 -3.54 17.70
C GLU A 389 -8.32 -3.29 16.19
N GLY A 390 -8.25 -4.37 15.40
CA GLY A 390 -8.05 -4.36 13.94
C GLY A 390 -6.57 -4.23 13.56
N MET A 391 -5.95 -3.07 13.77
CA MET A 391 -4.54 -2.84 13.52
C MET A 391 -3.87 -2.22 14.76
N ALA A 392 -2.68 -2.70 15.08
CA ALA A 392 -1.81 -2.09 16.08
C ALA A 392 -0.62 -1.42 15.40
N GLU A 393 -0.25 -0.26 15.91
CA GLU A 393 0.92 0.50 15.47
C GLU A 393 1.83 0.76 16.67
N LEU A 394 3.10 0.39 16.55
CA LEU A 394 4.14 0.70 17.50
C LEU A 394 5.14 1.66 16.87
N ILE A 395 5.40 2.78 17.54
CA ILE A 395 6.38 3.75 17.09
C ILE A 395 7.56 3.73 18.06
N TRP A 396 8.76 3.67 17.50
CA TRP A 396 9.99 3.84 18.26
C TRP A 396 10.27 5.34 18.45
N GLU A 397 10.17 5.81 19.67
CA GLU A 397 10.61 7.13 20.10
C GLU A 397 12.00 7.04 20.77
N LYS A 398 12.65 8.16 21.04
CA LYS A 398 14.04 8.19 21.54
C LYS A 398 14.27 7.35 22.80
N ASP A 399 13.24 7.16 23.62
CA ASP A 399 13.32 6.59 24.96
C ASP A 399 12.47 5.31 25.13
N GLY A 400 11.86 4.77 24.07
CA GLY A 400 11.07 3.55 24.18
C GLY A 400 10.04 3.33 23.07
N TRP A 401 9.36 2.19 23.15
CA TRP A 401 8.28 1.83 22.25
C TRP A 401 6.95 2.40 22.72
N ARG A 402 6.27 3.15 21.85
CA ARG A 402 4.95 3.69 22.10
C ARG A 402 3.89 2.95 21.30
N LEU A 403 2.90 2.42 22.00
CA LEU A 403 1.77 1.73 21.39
C LEU A 403 0.67 2.74 21.02
N LEU A 404 0.34 2.81 19.72
CA LEU A 404 -0.83 3.51 19.21
C LEU A 404 -1.88 2.49 18.83
N ARG A 405 -3.09 2.63 19.38
CA ARG A 405 -4.21 1.74 19.10
C ARG A 405 -5.06 2.33 17.99
N GLY A 406 -5.31 1.59 16.93
CA GLY A 406 -6.15 1.99 15.83
C GLY A 406 -7.13 0.89 15.45
N ARG A 407 -8.37 1.27 15.11
CA ARG A 407 -9.35 0.33 14.58
C ARG A 407 -9.28 0.40 13.05
N TRP A 408 -8.71 -0.62 12.43
CA TRP A 408 -8.72 -0.80 10.98
C TRP A 408 -9.95 -1.63 10.58
N ASP A 409 -10.89 -1.02 9.85
CA ASP A 409 -11.95 -1.74 9.15
C ASP A 409 -11.55 -1.83 7.69
N GLY A 410 -11.12 -3.00 7.23
CA GLY A 410 -10.65 -3.27 5.86
C GLY A 410 -11.61 -2.87 4.72
N ASN A 411 -12.85 -2.51 5.05
CA ASN A 411 -13.86 -2.01 4.10
C ASN A 411 -14.07 -0.49 4.12
N ASN A 412 -13.46 0.26 5.04
CA ASN A 412 -13.66 1.70 5.15
C ASN A 412 -12.37 2.41 5.55
N GLY A 413 -11.55 2.80 4.57
CA GLY A 413 -10.38 3.66 4.76
C GLY A 413 -10.68 5.03 5.41
N SER A 414 -11.93 5.29 5.81
CA SER A 414 -12.38 6.56 6.37
C SER A 414 -12.23 6.71 7.89
N LYS A 415 -12.07 5.63 8.66
CA LYS A 415 -12.02 5.73 10.13
C LYS A 415 -10.64 6.00 10.71
N THR A 416 -9.58 5.63 10.02
CA THR A 416 -8.19 5.92 10.41
C THR A 416 -7.91 7.43 10.39
N ASN A 417 -8.55 8.16 9.48
CA ASN A 417 -8.42 9.62 9.37
C ASN A 417 -9.00 10.40 10.54
N LEU A 418 -10.03 9.87 11.23
CA LEU A 418 -10.60 10.52 12.42
C LEU A 418 -9.66 10.41 13.63
N ILE A 419 -8.89 9.35 13.75
CA ILE A 419 -7.92 9.16 14.84
C ILE A 419 -6.67 10.01 14.57
N GLN A 420 -6.21 10.13 13.33
CA GLN A 420 -5.14 11.07 12.97
C GLN A 420 -5.56 12.53 13.22
N LEU A 421 -6.81 12.90 12.92
CA LEU A 421 -7.34 14.24 13.25
C LEU A 421 -7.40 14.50 14.76
N GLN A 422 -7.75 13.52 15.58
CA GLN A 422 -7.75 13.67 17.04
C GLN A 422 -6.34 13.79 17.62
N ASN A 423 -5.35 13.14 17.02
CA ASN A 423 -3.93 13.23 17.42
C ASN A 423 -3.26 14.52 16.91
N PHE A 424 -3.78 15.13 15.84
CA PHE A 424 -3.30 16.42 15.34
C PHE A 424 -3.85 17.62 16.11
N ILE A 425 -4.97 17.43 16.83
CA ILE A 425 -5.64 18.47 17.66
C ILE A 425 -5.22 18.39 19.15
N ARG A 426 -4.48 17.36 19.55
CA ARG A 426 -3.82 17.28 20.86
C ARG A 426 -2.33 17.54 20.76
#